data_515c3e35ae6729c93927868b3ec77cd6
#
_entry.id   515c3e35ae6729c93927868b3ec77cd6
#
_cell.length_a   1.000
_cell.length_b   1.000
_cell.length_c   1.000
_cell.angle_alpha   90.00
_cell.angle_beta   90.00
_cell.angle_gamma   90.00
#
_symmetry.space_group_name_H-M   'P 1'
#
loop_
_entity.id
_entity.type
_entity.pdbx_description
1 polymer ?
#
loop_
_entity_poly.entity_id
_entity_poly.type
_entity_poly.pdbx_seq_one_letter_code
_entity_poly.pdbx_strand_id
1 'polypeptide(L)'
;LMLLLPGCLGTEEIDDTEVIVEETDTTPLPTIVSVPQTDGCDNLNPIHCMLPFPSDAFLREDNSTVTGYRVNYAENTFPVSGSLAGQGENVQIDSINLMDGMSPTTQIMTAFSNIPDLTGVADQHTIGASLEAGHATILLNLETGEKVAHWVETDARADDETGTIVFIRTLVQLEPNTAYGVGISGLNVTPSVAFQAVLDGLETDAPDVEARQISMANLIGAIGNAGHNTTDLKAAWQFHTASMESIIGPMLSMRADALERL
;
A
#
# COMPACT_ATOMS: atom_id res chain seq x y z
N LEU A 1 -70.99 -42.74 57.75
CA LEU A 1 -71.12 -44.13 57.31
C LEU A 1 -70.45 -44.24 55.91
N MET A 2 -69.30 -45.00 55.92
CA MET A 2 -68.97 -45.97 54.92
C MET A 2 -68.69 -45.40 53.49
N LEU A 3 -67.73 -45.74 52.78
CA LEU A 3 -66.62 -46.70 52.77
C LEU A 3 -65.83 -46.51 51.45
N LEU A 4 -64.50 -46.61 51.54
CA LEU A 4 -63.59 -47.36 50.69
C LEU A 4 -63.44 -46.96 49.19
N LEU A 5 -62.26 -46.31 48.80
CA LEU A 5 -61.03 -46.97 48.31
C LEU A 5 -61.13 -47.79 47.03
N PRO A 6 -60.03 -47.94 46.29
CA PRO A 6 -58.95 -47.10 45.74
C PRO A 6 -58.73 -47.37 44.23
N GLY A 7 -58.01 -46.57 43.61
CA GLY A 7 -57.53 -46.83 42.24
C GLY A 7 -56.15 -46.27 42.05
N CYS A 8 -55.16 -47.13 42.18
CA CYS A 8 -53.86 -46.90 41.64
C CYS A 8 -53.93 -46.82 40.10
N LEU A 9 -53.46 -45.78 39.57
CA LEU A 9 -53.04 -45.77 38.16
C LEU A 9 -51.75 -45.01 38.02
N GLY A 10 -50.81 -45.68 37.43
CA GLY A 10 -49.42 -45.35 37.32
C GLY A 10 -49.21 -44.04 36.64
N THR A 11 -48.25 -43.29 37.13
CA THR A 11 -47.58 -42.21 36.48
C THR A 11 -46.70 -42.80 35.41
N GLU A 12 -47.06 -42.64 34.15
CA GLU A 12 -46.09 -42.70 33.05
C GLU A 12 -45.23 -41.45 33.14
N GLU A 13 -44.02 -41.65 33.54
CA GLU A 13 -42.93 -40.63 33.33
C GLU A 13 -42.72 -40.50 31.82
N ILE A 14 -43.16 -39.37 31.24
CA ILE A 14 -42.74 -38.95 29.93
C ILE A 14 -41.31 -38.39 30.13
N ASP A 15 -40.33 -39.19 29.75
CA ASP A 15 -38.95 -38.76 29.62
C ASP A 15 -38.84 -37.82 28.39
N ASP A 16 -39.13 -36.53 28.61
CA ASP A 16 -38.83 -35.45 27.66
C ASP A 16 -37.32 -35.22 27.65
N THR A 17 -36.61 -36.14 27.05
CA THR A 17 -35.22 -35.86 26.61
C THR A 17 -35.30 -34.86 25.46
N GLU A 18 -35.32 -33.59 25.81
CA GLU A 18 -35.09 -32.49 24.84
C GLU A 18 -33.74 -32.74 24.20
N VAL A 19 -33.75 -33.28 22.99
CA VAL A 19 -32.56 -33.36 22.14
C VAL A 19 -32.21 -31.93 21.74
N ILE A 20 -31.31 -31.32 22.49
CA ILE A 20 -30.66 -30.09 22.06
C ILE A 20 -29.88 -30.47 20.81
N VAL A 21 -30.46 -30.22 19.65
CA VAL A 21 -29.72 -30.19 18.38
C VAL A 21 -28.86 -28.93 18.43
N GLU A 22 -27.59 -29.07 18.81
CA GLU A 22 -26.61 -28.02 18.53
C GLU A 22 -26.63 -27.84 17.03
N GLU A 23 -27.22 -26.74 16.58
CA GLU A 23 -26.98 -26.22 15.21
C GLU A 23 -25.49 -25.97 15.12
N THR A 24 -24.77 -26.91 14.55
CA THR A 24 -23.38 -26.64 14.13
C THR A 24 -23.43 -25.55 13.08
N ASP A 25 -23.03 -24.36 13.47
CA ASP A 25 -22.79 -23.27 12.53
C ASP A 25 -21.76 -23.75 11.49
N THR A 26 -22.28 -24.12 10.32
CA THR A 26 -21.48 -24.59 9.18
C THR A 26 -21.03 -23.43 8.30
N THR A 27 -21.04 -22.19 8.81
CA THR A 27 -20.48 -21.05 8.09
C THR A 27 -19.00 -21.37 7.82
N PRO A 28 -18.58 -21.44 6.56
CA PRO A 28 -17.17 -21.67 6.25
C PRO A 28 -16.33 -20.61 6.94
N LEU A 29 -15.26 -21.00 7.63
CA LEU A 29 -14.28 -20.08 8.15
C LEU A 29 -13.77 -19.20 6.97
N PRO A 30 -13.62 -17.89 7.17
CA PRO A 30 -13.07 -17.02 6.12
C PRO A 30 -11.72 -17.57 5.65
N THR A 31 -11.54 -17.61 4.35
CA THR A 31 -10.26 -18.03 3.76
C THR A 31 -9.26 -16.92 3.96
N ILE A 32 -8.31 -17.10 4.87
CA ILE A 32 -7.21 -16.16 5.07
C ILE A 32 -6.14 -16.43 4.02
N VAL A 33 -5.78 -15.41 3.25
CA VAL A 33 -4.72 -15.48 2.23
C VAL A 33 -3.38 -15.30 2.91
N SER A 34 -2.47 -16.27 2.73
CA SER A 34 -1.11 -16.17 3.25
C SER A 34 -0.23 -15.30 2.35
N VAL A 35 0.39 -14.30 2.95
CA VAL A 35 1.25 -13.31 2.28
C VAL A 35 2.67 -13.44 2.81
N PRO A 36 3.70 -13.46 1.94
CA PRO A 36 5.08 -13.35 2.38
C PRO A 36 5.30 -12.07 3.17
N GLN A 37 5.80 -12.18 4.40
CA GLN A 37 5.98 -11.04 5.30
C GLN A 37 7.46 -10.86 5.65
N THR A 38 7.91 -9.61 5.64
CA THR A 38 9.23 -9.21 6.12
C THR A 38 9.09 -7.93 6.94
N ASP A 39 9.56 -7.98 8.18
CA ASP A 39 9.53 -6.81 9.07
C ASP A 39 10.29 -5.64 8.45
N GLY A 40 9.71 -4.43 8.56
CA GLY A 40 10.30 -3.22 8.01
C GLY A 40 10.17 -3.06 6.49
N CYS A 41 9.43 -3.95 5.82
CA CYS A 41 9.14 -3.90 4.40
C CYS A 41 7.66 -3.55 4.15
N ASP A 42 7.35 -3.10 2.93
CA ASP A 42 5.95 -3.00 2.47
C ASP A 42 5.52 -4.36 1.91
N ASN A 43 4.72 -5.10 2.68
CA ASN A 43 4.28 -6.44 2.31
C ASN A 43 3.15 -6.44 1.24
N LEU A 44 2.70 -5.27 0.80
CA LEU A 44 1.78 -5.16 -0.35
C LEU A 44 2.44 -5.64 -1.65
N ASN A 45 3.76 -5.43 -1.78
CA ASN A 45 4.55 -5.96 -2.91
C ASN A 45 5.86 -6.57 -2.41
N PRO A 46 5.88 -7.86 -2.05
CA PRO A 46 7.01 -8.49 -1.38
C PRO A 46 8.22 -8.78 -2.28
N ILE A 47 8.21 -8.35 -3.56
CA ILE A 47 9.34 -8.59 -4.49
C ILE A 47 10.58 -7.84 -4.01
N HIS A 48 10.42 -6.58 -3.56
CA HIS A 48 11.47 -5.76 -2.99
C HIS A 48 10.97 -5.02 -1.76
N CYS A 49 11.74 -5.03 -0.69
CA CYS A 49 11.36 -4.52 0.63
C CYS A 49 10.76 -3.10 0.62
N MET A 50 11.35 -2.17 -0.13
CA MET A 50 10.90 -0.78 -0.15
C MET A 50 9.94 -0.44 -1.31
N LEU A 51 9.44 -1.42 -2.03
CA LEU A 51 8.48 -1.17 -3.11
C LEU A 51 7.06 -1.61 -2.70
N PRO A 52 6.04 -0.87 -3.16
CA PRO A 52 6.10 0.32 -4.01
C PRO A 52 6.72 1.52 -3.29
N PHE A 53 7.35 2.42 -4.05
CA PHE A 53 8.03 3.60 -3.52
C PHE A 53 7.67 4.85 -4.36
N PRO A 54 7.45 6.02 -3.73
CA PRO A 54 7.24 6.21 -2.30
C PRO A 54 5.92 5.59 -1.82
N SER A 55 5.80 5.26 -0.53
CA SER A 55 4.61 4.62 0.03
C SER A 55 4.35 5.08 1.46
N ASP A 56 3.07 5.24 1.80
CA ASP A 56 2.63 5.54 3.17
C ASP A 56 2.89 4.37 4.14
N ALA A 57 3.21 3.19 3.63
CA ALA A 57 3.68 2.07 4.46
C ALA A 57 4.92 2.43 5.30
N PHE A 58 5.71 3.41 4.82
CA PHE A 58 6.91 3.91 5.49
C PHE A 58 6.68 5.24 6.21
N LEU A 59 5.44 5.58 6.51
CA LEU A 59 5.08 6.72 7.35
C LEU A 59 4.47 6.23 8.67
N ARG A 60 4.69 6.99 9.72
CA ARG A 60 3.95 6.89 10.98
C ARG A 60 3.33 8.22 11.32
N GLU A 61 2.21 8.22 12.03
CA GLU A 61 1.60 9.43 12.53
C GLU A 61 2.53 10.16 13.51
N ASP A 62 2.65 11.48 13.32
CA ASP A 62 3.42 12.37 14.20
C ASP A 62 2.83 13.78 14.18
N ASN A 63 1.99 14.08 15.13
CA ASN A 63 1.31 15.37 15.24
C ASN A 63 2.26 16.56 15.55
N SER A 64 3.56 16.31 15.72
CA SER A 64 4.56 17.37 15.90
C SER A 64 5.09 17.92 14.58
N THR A 65 4.73 17.32 13.45
CA THR A 65 5.14 17.74 12.10
C THR A 65 4.03 18.54 11.40
N VAL A 66 4.39 19.23 10.32
CA VAL A 66 3.45 19.98 9.51
C VAL A 66 2.46 19.08 8.78
N THR A 67 2.93 17.94 8.29
CA THR A 67 2.11 16.98 7.54
C THR A 67 1.26 16.07 8.43
N GLY A 68 1.57 15.98 9.72
CA GLY A 68 1.00 14.98 10.63
C GLY A 68 1.66 13.60 10.53
N TYR A 69 2.69 13.46 9.71
CA TYR A 69 3.42 12.22 9.49
C TYR A 69 4.92 12.37 9.72
N ARG A 70 5.59 11.24 9.86
CA ARG A 70 7.04 11.14 9.89
C ARG A 70 7.48 9.86 9.17
N VAL A 71 8.56 9.97 8.41
CA VAL A 71 9.19 8.81 7.76
C VAL A 71 9.67 7.83 8.83
N ASN A 72 9.48 6.54 8.57
CA ASN A 72 9.73 5.45 9.50
C ASN A 72 10.33 4.23 8.78
N TYR A 73 11.50 4.38 8.19
CA TYR A 73 12.24 3.26 7.63
C TYR A 73 12.91 2.45 8.72
N ALA A 74 12.90 1.13 8.59
CA ALA A 74 13.69 0.22 9.38
C ALA A 74 15.09 0.04 8.77
N GLU A 75 16.04 -0.49 9.54
CA GLU A 75 17.41 -0.70 9.06
C GLU A 75 17.50 -1.62 7.83
N ASN A 76 16.60 -2.57 7.73
CA ASN A 76 16.53 -3.53 6.63
C ASN A 76 15.65 -3.09 5.45
N THR A 77 15.00 -1.93 5.51
CA THR A 77 14.17 -1.42 4.41
C THR A 77 15.00 -1.17 3.15
N PHE A 78 16.22 -0.68 3.31
CA PHE A 78 17.11 -0.41 2.17
C PHE A 78 17.95 -1.62 1.81
N PRO A 79 18.07 -1.95 0.52
CA PRO A 79 18.98 -3.01 0.10
C PRO A 79 20.43 -2.60 0.41
N VAL A 80 21.16 -3.52 1.02
CA VAL A 80 22.60 -3.31 1.24
C VAL A 80 23.33 -3.56 -0.08
N SER A 81 23.91 -2.51 -0.67
CA SER A 81 24.73 -2.70 -1.87
C SER A 81 26.00 -3.48 -1.54
N GLY A 82 26.46 -4.34 -2.48
CA GLY A 82 27.67 -5.14 -2.28
C GLY A 82 28.91 -4.32 -1.96
N SER A 83 29.01 -3.07 -2.43
CA SER A 83 30.10 -2.14 -2.11
C SER A 83 30.00 -1.58 -0.68
N LEU A 84 28.79 -1.27 -0.21
CA LEU A 84 28.55 -0.81 1.16
C LEU A 84 28.62 -1.97 2.16
N ALA A 85 28.07 -3.14 1.80
CA ALA A 85 28.18 -4.35 2.64
C ALA A 85 29.63 -4.76 2.88
N GLY A 86 30.51 -4.61 1.88
CA GLY A 86 31.93 -4.87 2.01
C GLY A 86 32.69 -3.89 2.92
N GLN A 87 32.10 -2.71 3.19
CA GLN A 87 32.64 -1.68 4.08
C GLN A 87 31.99 -1.70 5.47
N GLY A 88 30.97 -2.54 5.69
CA GLY A 88 30.19 -2.59 6.94
C GLY A 88 29.36 -1.33 7.21
N GLU A 89 29.09 -0.54 6.17
CA GLU A 89 28.29 0.68 6.28
C GLU A 89 26.86 0.43 5.81
N ASN A 90 25.90 0.83 6.64
CA ASN A 90 24.47 0.84 6.32
C ASN A 90 24.02 2.25 5.96
N VAL A 91 22.88 2.36 5.29
CA VAL A 91 22.22 3.65 5.08
C VAL A 91 21.87 4.27 6.43
N GLN A 92 22.24 5.55 6.61
CA GLN A 92 21.94 6.29 7.85
C GLN A 92 20.47 6.71 7.85
N ILE A 93 19.60 5.81 8.29
CA ILE A 93 18.15 6.03 8.28
C ILE A 93 17.69 7.10 9.25
N ASP A 94 18.43 7.37 10.33
CA ASP A 94 18.04 8.34 11.35
C ASP A 94 17.81 9.75 10.76
N SER A 95 18.66 10.16 9.82
CA SER A 95 18.53 11.46 9.15
C SER A 95 17.36 11.50 8.19
N ILE A 96 17.05 10.39 7.52
CA ILE A 96 15.91 10.26 6.61
C ILE A 96 14.61 10.22 7.41
N ASN A 97 14.60 9.52 8.53
CA ASN A 97 13.46 9.40 9.43
C ASN A 97 13.12 10.72 10.19
N LEU A 98 13.88 11.79 9.98
CA LEU A 98 13.50 13.13 10.44
C LEU A 98 12.52 13.83 9.51
N MET A 99 12.38 13.37 8.28
CA MET A 99 11.47 13.97 7.30
C MET A 99 10.00 13.69 7.64
N ASP A 100 9.13 14.64 7.29
CA ASP A 100 7.70 14.56 7.54
C ASP A 100 6.87 14.06 6.34
N GLY A 101 7.52 13.44 5.38
CA GLY A 101 6.91 12.88 4.19
C GLY A 101 7.96 12.55 3.13
N MET A 102 7.49 12.14 1.95
CA MET A 102 8.32 11.76 0.83
C MET A 102 8.75 12.97 -0.01
N SER A 103 9.89 12.89 -0.68
CA SER A 103 10.33 13.99 -1.56
C SER A 103 9.33 14.23 -2.69
N PRO A 104 8.94 15.49 -2.97
CA PRO A 104 8.04 15.80 -4.07
C PRO A 104 8.68 15.66 -5.47
N THR A 105 9.97 15.38 -5.53
CA THR A 105 10.72 15.12 -6.78
C THR A 105 11.21 13.69 -6.89
N THR A 106 10.73 12.80 -6.03
CA THR A 106 11.14 11.39 -6.03
C THR A 106 10.65 10.66 -7.28
N GLN A 107 11.38 9.61 -7.66
CA GLN A 107 10.88 8.65 -8.63
C GLN A 107 9.83 7.76 -7.99
N ILE A 108 8.75 7.52 -8.70
CA ILE A 108 7.71 6.59 -8.26
C ILE A 108 8.03 5.24 -8.88
N MET A 109 8.09 4.19 -8.08
CA MET A 109 8.57 2.87 -8.49
C MET A 109 7.72 1.76 -7.93
N THR A 110 7.57 0.70 -8.71
CA THR A 110 7.09 -0.59 -8.23
C THR A 110 7.79 -1.71 -8.98
N ALA A 111 7.57 -2.97 -8.61
CA ALA A 111 8.14 -4.11 -9.29
C ALA A 111 7.08 -5.14 -9.64
N PHE A 112 7.31 -5.86 -10.73
CA PHE A 112 6.53 -7.01 -11.13
C PHE A 112 7.46 -8.20 -11.38
N SER A 113 6.92 -9.41 -11.25
CA SER A 113 7.66 -10.66 -11.46
C SER A 113 7.97 -10.94 -12.94
N ASN A 114 7.39 -10.16 -13.85
CA ASN A 114 7.63 -10.26 -15.29
C ASN A 114 7.74 -8.87 -15.90
N ILE A 115 8.33 -8.78 -17.09
CA ILE A 115 8.51 -7.52 -17.82
C ILE A 115 7.15 -7.01 -18.29
N PRO A 116 6.75 -5.78 -17.92
CA PRO A 116 5.51 -5.18 -18.37
C PRO A 116 5.52 -4.87 -19.86
N ASP A 117 4.37 -5.06 -20.51
CA ASP A 117 4.14 -4.57 -21.87
C ASP A 117 3.75 -3.08 -21.81
N LEU A 118 4.69 -2.22 -22.21
CA LEU A 118 4.48 -0.77 -22.25
C LEU A 118 3.90 -0.27 -23.58
N THR A 119 3.41 -1.15 -24.45
CA THR A 119 2.79 -0.73 -25.72
C THR A 119 1.59 0.18 -25.45
N GLY A 120 1.66 1.41 -25.98
CA GLY A 120 0.61 2.41 -25.80
C GLY A 120 0.63 3.16 -24.47
N VAL A 121 1.60 2.89 -23.61
CA VAL A 121 1.83 3.66 -22.39
C VAL A 121 2.60 4.94 -22.72
N ALA A 122 2.30 6.03 -22.00
CA ALA A 122 3.00 7.30 -22.19
C ALA A 122 4.51 7.16 -21.96
N ASP A 123 5.28 7.61 -22.93
CA ASP A 123 6.73 7.74 -22.87
C ASP A 123 7.14 9.22 -22.77
N GLN A 124 8.44 9.50 -22.73
CA GLN A 124 8.97 10.86 -22.64
C GLN A 124 8.58 11.78 -23.80
N HIS A 125 8.07 11.25 -24.92
CA HIS A 125 7.61 12.02 -26.10
C HIS A 125 6.09 12.16 -26.15
N THR A 126 5.36 11.35 -25.39
CA THR A 126 3.90 11.25 -25.39
C THR A 126 3.29 11.49 -24.00
N ILE A 127 3.96 12.24 -23.14
CA ILE A 127 3.60 12.44 -21.71
C ILE A 127 2.12 12.81 -21.54
N GLY A 128 1.56 13.63 -22.44
CA GLY A 128 0.15 14.02 -22.40
C GLY A 128 -0.84 12.85 -22.44
N ALA A 129 -0.44 11.72 -23.02
CA ALA A 129 -1.29 10.52 -23.06
C ALA A 129 -1.58 9.97 -21.66
N SER A 130 -0.76 10.23 -20.66
CA SER A 130 -1.00 9.81 -19.27
C SER A 130 -2.24 10.46 -18.63
N LEU A 131 -2.73 11.55 -19.19
CA LEU A 131 -3.91 12.27 -18.72
C LEU A 131 -5.22 11.75 -19.36
N GLU A 132 -5.11 10.95 -20.43
CA GLU A 132 -6.27 10.42 -21.15
C GLU A 132 -7.03 9.41 -20.29
N ALA A 133 -8.33 9.30 -20.59
CA ALA A 133 -9.15 8.26 -19.96
C ALA A 133 -8.72 6.87 -20.44
N GLY A 134 -8.61 5.91 -19.51
CA GLY A 134 -8.21 4.54 -19.82
C GLY A 134 -6.73 4.34 -20.08
N HIS A 135 -5.86 5.36 -19.85
CA HIS A 135 -4.41 5.14 -19.82
C HIS A 135 -4.05 4.10 -18.75
N ALA A 136 -3.05 3.26 -19.04
CA ALA A 136 -2.70 2.12 -18.17
C ALA A 136 -2.17 2.53 -16.78
N THR A 137 -1.67 3.74 -16.63
CA THR A 137 -1.20 4.26 -15.34
C THR A 137 -1.90 5.57 -15.00
N ILE A 138 -2.08 5.83 -13.70
CA ILE A 138 -2.58 7.09 -13.19
C ILE A 138 -1.73 7.53 -12.00
N LEU A 139 -1.43 8.82 -11.96
CA LEU A 139 -0.95 9.52 -10.79
C LEU A 139 -1.96 10.62 -10.47
N LEU A 140 -2.55 10.56 -9.29
CA LEU A 140 -3.69 11.38 -8.90
C LEU A 140 -3.34 12.18 -7.64
N ASN A 141 -3.54 13.50 -7.67
CA ASN A 141 -3.61 14.29 -6.46
C ASN A 141 -4.92 13.95 -5.75
N LEU A 142 -4.84 13.36 -4.56
CA LEU A 142 -6.03 12.87 -3.83
C LEU A 142 -6.84 13.99 -3.19
N GLU A 143 -6.28 15.19 -3.05
CA GLU A 143 -6.98 16.35 -2.49
C GLU A 143 -7.82 17.07 -3.54
N THR A 144 -7.26 17.22 -4.75
CA THR A 144 -7.93 17.96 -5.84
C THR A 144 -8.67 17.04 -6.83
N GLY A 145 -8.29 15.76 -6.89
CA GLY A 145 -8.77 14.83 -7.91
C GLY A 145 -8.13 15.05 -9.28
N GLU A 146 -7.08 15.87 -9.38
CA GLU A 146 -6.41 16.15 -10.65
C GLU A 146 -5.34 15.10 -10.96
N LYS A 147 -5.28 14.70 -12.24
CA LYS A 147 -4.23 13.81 -12.73
C LYS A 147 -2.93 14.56 -12.92
N VAL A 148 -1.81 13.93 -12.58
CA VAL A 148 -0.47 14.47 -12.81
C VAL A 148 0.11 13.82 -14.06
N ALA A 149 0.56 14.65 -15.00
CA ALA A 149 1.23 14.20 -16.23
C ALA A 149 2.54 13.49 -15.91
N HIS A 150 2.73 12.31 -16.49
CA HIS A 150 3.88 11.45 -16.23
C HIS A 150 4.19 10.56 -17.42
N TRP A 151 5.36 9.92 -17.42
CA TRP A 151 5.68 8.84 -18.35
C TRP A 151 6.19 7.63 -17.60
N VAL A 152 6.24 6.51 -18.28
CA VAL A 152 6.56 5.21 -17.70
C VAL A 152 7.74 4.60 -18.46
N GLU A 153 8.64 3.99 -17.71
CA GLU A 153 9.75 3.22 -18.26
C GLU A 153 10.08 2.05 -17.34
N THR A 154 10.76 1.05 -17.86
CA THR A 154 11.29 -0.08 -17.08
C THR A 154 12.80 0.06 -16.91
N ASP A 155 13.37 -0.65 -15.93
CA ASP A 155 14.81 -0.78 -15.81
C ASP A 155 15.36 -1.49 -17.07
N ALA A 156 16.20 -0.79 -17.81
CA ALA A 156 16.81 -1.30 -19.06
C ALA A 156 17.75 -2.51 -18.83
N ARG A 157 18.09 -2.81 -17.58
CA ARG A 157 18.93 -3.94 -17.18
C ARG A 157 18.15 -5.08 -16.53
N ALA A 158 16.82 -4.91 -16.43
CA ALA A 158 15.97 -5.95 -15.86
C ALA A 158 15.97 -7.20 -16.77
N ASP A 159 15.91 -8.36 -16.14
CA ASP A 159 15.64 -9.64 -16.76
C ASP A 159 14.48 -10.34 -16.05
N ASP A 160 13.96 -11.40 -16.64
CA ASP A 160 12.81 -12.14 -16.12
C ASP A 160 13.07 -12.83 -14.76
N GLU A 161 14.33 -12.99 -14.38
CA GLU A 161 14.73 -13.72 -13.18
C GLU A 161 14.79 -12.81 -11.95
N THR A 162 14.98 -11.50 -12.15
CA THR A 162 15.20 -10.53 -11.05
C THR A 162 13.97 -9.69 -10.69
N GLY A 163 12.89 -9.84 -11.45
CA GLY A 163 11.74 -8.94 -11.39
C GLY A 163 12.02 -7.60 -12.08
N THR A 164 10.98 -7.00 -12.63
CA THR A 164 11.13 -5.77 -13.41
C THR A 164 10.65 -4.58 -12.61
N ILE A 165 11.52 -3.61 -12.40
CA ILE A 165 11.17 -2.32 -11.81
C ILE A 165 10.55 -1.42 -12.88
N VAL A 166 9.37 -0.88 -12.56
CA VAL A 166 8.67 0.13 -13.34
C VAL A 166 8.88 1.49 -12.67
N PHE A 167 9.28 2.48 -13.46
CA PHE A 167 9.42 3.86 -13.04
C PHE A 167 8.27 4.68 -13.63
N ILE A 168 7.60 5.45 -12.79
CA ILE A 168 6.65 6.49 -13.17
C ILE A 168 7.31 7.82 -12.86
N ARG A 169 7.59 8.62 -13.91
CA ARG A 169 8.31 9.88 -13.81
C ARG A 169 7.37 11.03 -14.05
N THR A 170 7.29 11.94 -13.11
CA THR A 170 6.42 13.11 -13.19
C THR A 170 7.01 14.19 -14.10
N LEU A 171 6.15 14.85 -14.88
CA LEU A 171 6.55 16.00 -15.71
C LEU A 171 6.88 17.23 -14.85
N VAL A 172 6.23 17.34 -13.69
CA VAL A 172 6.37 18.48 -12.78
C VAL A 172 6.73 17.98 -11.38
N GLN A 173 7.31 18.86 -10.58
CA GLN A 173 7.43 18.62 -9.15
C GLN A 173 6.02 18.48 -8.55
N LEU A 174 5.83 17.50 -7.68
CA LEU A 174 4.60 17.33 -6.92
C LEU A 174 4.44 18.46 -5.90
N GLU A 175 3.20 18.78 -5.55
CA GLU A 175 2.93 19.73 -4.48
C GLU A 175 3.43 19.18 -3.13
N PRO A 176 4.02 20.02 -2.27
CA PRO A 176 4.42 19.60 -0.93
C PRO A 176 3.20 19.41 -0.03
N ASN A 177 3.35 18.61 1.03
CA ASN A 177 2.30 18.33 2.02
C ASN A 177 0.97 17.87 1.40
N THR A 178 1.05 16.96 0.42
CA THR A 178 -0.09 16.55 -0.41
C THR A 178 -0.11 15.03 -0.55
N ALA A 179 -1.29 14.44 -0.50
CA ALA A 179 -1.51 13.01 -0.73
C ALA A 179 -1.64 12.70 -2.22
N TYR A 180 -0.94 11.69 -2.69
CA TYR A 180 -1.00 11.20 -4.06
C TYR A 180 -1.37 9.73 -4.10
N GLY A 181 -2.19 9.37 -5.10
CA GLY A 181 -2.54 8.00 -5.41
C GLY A 181 -1.92 7.55 -6.73
N VAL A 182 -1.43 6.34 -6.76
CA VAL A 182 -0.91 5.66 -7.94
C VAL A 182 -1.79 4.48 -8.27
N GLY A 183 -2.08 4.27 -9.55
CA GLY A 183 -2.75 3.07 -10.05
C GLY A 183 -2.10 2.58 -11.33
N ILE A 184 -1.97 1.27 -11.47
CA ILE A 184 -1.44 0.59 -12.66
C ILE A 184 -2.42 -0.50 -13.06
N SER A 185 -2.87 -0.49 -14.31
CA SER A 185 -3.80 -1.48 -14.87
C SER A 185 -3.21 -2.12 -16.13
N GLY A 186 -3.61 -3.34 -16.43
CA GLY A 186 -3.17 -4.03 -17.64
C GLY A 186 -1.69 -4.40 -17.60
N LEU A 187 -0.92 -3.93 -18.57
CA LEU A 187 0.52 -4.14 -18.74
C LEU A 187 0.96 -5.61 -18.87
N ASN A 188 0.03 -6.54 -18.99
CA ASN A 188 0.30 -7.99 -19.07
C ASN A 188 1.17 -8.49 -17.90
N VAL A 189 0.96 -7.94 -16.69
CA VAL A 189 1.66 -8.31 -15.47
C VAL A 189 0.73 -8.97 -14.46
N THR A 190 1.33 -9.72 -13.53
CA THR A 190 0.61 -10.35 -12.42
C THR A 190 0.70 -9.47 -11.18
N PRO A 191 -0.45 -9.15 -10.52
CA PRO A 191 -0.43 -8.45 -9.25
C PRO A 191 0.23 -9.31 -8.16
N SER A 192 0.70 -8.70 -7.09
CA SER A 192 1.15 -9.44 -5.92
C SER A 192 -0.03 -10.18 -5.26
N VAL A 193 0.26 -11.26 -4.54
CA VAL A 193 -0.76 -12.03 -3.79
C VAL A 193 -1.49 -11.14 -2.79
N ALA A 194 -0.75 -10.27 -2.09
CA ALA A 194 -1.31 -9.32 -1.13
C ALA A 194 -2.25 -8.32 -1.80
N PHE A 195 -1.82 -7.70 -2.90
CA PHE A 195 -2.65 -6.75 -3.61
C PHE A 195 -3.90 -7.40 -4.21
N GLN A 196 -3.76 -8.62 -4.76
CA GLN A 196 -4.91 -9.36 -5.27
C GLN A 196 -5.91 -9.69 -4.15
N ALA A 197 -5.45 -10.10 -2.97
CA ALA A 197 -6.33 -10.34 -1.82
C ALA A 197 -7.10 -9.06 -1.42
N VAL A 198 -6.44 -7.90 -1.41
CA VAL A 198 -7.10 -6.61 -1.16
C VAL A 198 -8.17 -6.29 -2.21
N LEU A 199 -7.89 -6.52 -3.50
CA LEU A 199 -8.87 -6.32 -4.58
C LEU A 199 -10.09 -7.23 -4.44
N ASP A 200 -9.88 -8.46 -4.01
CA ASP A 200 -10.92 -9.47 -3.85
C ASP A 200 -11.68 -9.33 -2.51
N GLY A 201 -11.25 -8.40 -1.64
CA GLY A 201 -11.82 -8.19 -0.31
C GLY A 201 -11.60 -9.38 0.63
N LEU A 202 -10.51 -10.10 0.46
CA LEU A 202 -10.13 -11.26 1.27
C LEU A 202 -9.23 -10.82 2.42
N GLU A 203 -9.39 -11.48 3.58
CA GLU A 203 -8.49 -11.31 4.72
C GLU A 203 -7.11 -11.91 4.42
N THR A 204 -6.06 -11.29 4.94
CA THR A 204 -4.68 -11.77 4.84
C THR A 204 -4.08 -12.02 6.22
N ASP A 205 -3.01 -12.80 6.29
CA ASP A 205 -2.23 -13.00 7.51
C ASP A 205 -1.17 -11.90 7.74
N ALA A 206 -1.14 -10.84 6.90
CA ALA A 206 -0.22 -9.71 6.98
C ALA A 206 -0.89 -8.49 7.63
N PRO A 207 -0.58 -8.14 8.90
CA PRO A 207 -1.25 -7.06 9.62
C PRO A 207 -1.13 -5.68 8.97
N ASP A 208 -0.01 -5.39 8.31
CA ASP A 208 0.22 -4.15 7.59
C ASP A 208 -0.63 -4.04 6.31
N VAL A 209 -0.93 -5.16 5.65
CA VAL A 209 -1.84 -5.22 4.51
C VAL A 209 -3.28 -5.04 5.00
N GLU A 210 -3.68 -5.75 6.07
CA GLU A 210 -5.01 -5.63 6.66
C GLU A 210 -5.33 -4.21 7.13
N ALA A 211 -4.37 -3.53 7.77
CA ALA A 211 -4.53 -2.16 8.23
C ALA A 211 -4.84 -1.17 7.09
N ARG A 212 -4.50 -1.53 5.85
CA ARG A 212 -4.70 -0.68 4.65
C ARG A 212 -5.95 -0.98 3.84
N GLN A 213 -6.74 -1.99 4.18
CA GLN A 213 -7.94 -2.39 3.42
C GLN A 213 -8.89 -1.22 3.16
N ILE A 214 -9.20 -0.42 4.17
CA ILE A 214 -10.13 0.72 4.04
C ILE A 214 -9.52 1.85 3.20
N SER A 215 -8.26 2.22 3.45
CA SER A 215 -7.59 3.27 2.69
C SER A 215 -7.40 2.87 1.22
N MET A 216 -7.14 1.59 0.96
CA MET A 216 -7.04 1.05 -0.39
C MET A 216 -8.39 1.09 -1.13
N ALA A 217 -9.49 0.74 -0.47
CA ALA A 217 -10.82 0.85 -1.07
C ALA A 217 -11.15 2.30 -1.44
N ASN A 218 -10.81 3.27 -0.58
CA ASN A 218 -10.97 4.69 -0.86
C ASN A 218 -10.10 5.14 -2.04
N LEU A 219 -8.85 4.71 -2.09
CA LEU A 219 -7.93 4.99 -3.19
C LEU A 219 -8.45 4.46 -4.52
N ILE A 220 -8.88 3.19 -4.57
CA ILE A 220 -9.45 2.56 -5.77
C ILE A 220 -10.70 3.33 -6.23
N GLY A 221 -11.54 3.76 -5.29
CA GLY A 221 -12.70 4.60 -5.58
C GLY A 221 -12.30 5.94 -6.21
N ALA A 222 -11.29 6.62 -5.67
CA ALA A 222 -10.78 7.90 -6.19
C ALA A 222 -10.19 7.73 -7.60
N ILE A 223 -9.39 6.69 -7.83
CA ILE A 223 -8.81 6.33 -9.13
C ILE A 223 -9.91 6.06 -10.16
N GLY A 224 -10.94 5.30 -9.78
CA GLY A 224 -12.10 5.03 -10.63
C GLY A 224 -12.90 6.28 -11.00
N ASN A 225 -13.12 7.16 -10.03
CA ASN A 225 -13.80 8.45 -10.26
C ASN A 225 -12.99 9.37 -11.19
N ALA A 226 -11.68 9.26 -11.20
CA ALA A 226 -10.81 9.97 -12.15
C ALA A 226 -10.77 9.32 -13.55
N GLY A 227 -11.57 8.27 -13.79
CA GLY A 227 -11.73 7.62 -15.10
C GLY A 227 -10.65 6.59 -15.42
N HIS A 228 -9.93 6.08 -14.41
CA HIS A 228 -8.99 4.98 -14.60
C HIS A 228 -9.71 3.63 -14.53
N ASN A 229 -9.21 2.64 -15.28
CA ASN A 229 -9.77 1.30 -15.27
C ASN A 229 -9.39 0.55 -14.00
N THR A 230 -10.34 0.36 -13.09
CA THR A 230 -10.13 -0.35 -11.82
C THR A 230 -10.43 -1.84 -11.89
N THR A 231 -11.00 -2.34 -13.00
CA THR A 231 -11.36 -3.77 -13.12
C THR A 231 -10.15 -4.67 -13.42
N ASP A 232 -9.04 -4.10 -13.87
CA ASP A 232 -7.80 -4.82 -14.19
C ASP A 232 -6.58 -4.17 -13.51
N LEU A 233 -6.77 -3.68 -12.28
CA LEU A 233 -5.66 -3.14 -11.47
C LEU A 233 -4.63 -4.23 -11.18
N LYS A 234 -3.36 -3.86 -11.35
CA LYS A 234 -2.19 -4.71 -11.07
C LYS A 234 -1.43 -4.23 -9.85
N ALA A 235 -1.47 -2.92 -9.58
CA ALA A 235 -0.94 -2.30 -8.38
C ALA A 235 -1.69 -0.99 -8.12
N ALA A 236 -1.87 -0.64 -6.84
CA ALA A 236 -2.26 0.69 -6.42
C ALA A 236 -1.70 0.96 -5.03
N TRP A 237 -1.31 2.19 -4.76
CA TRP A 237 -0.84 2.63 -3.45
C TRP A 237 -0.93 4.15 -3.35
N GLN A 238 -0.78 4.66 -2.14
CA GLN A 238 -0.73 6.10 -1.88
C GLN A 238 0.54 6.49 -1.15
N PHE A 239 0.89 7.76 -1.25
CA PHE A 239 1.99 8.37 -0.51
C PHE A 239 1.73 9.84 -0.26
N HIS A 240 2.35 10.39 0.81
CA HIS A 240 2.31 11.80 1.16
C HIS A 240 3.67 12.45 0.91
N THR A 241 3.64 13.62 0.29
CA THR A 241 4.85 14.44 0.10
C THR A 241 5.18 15.23 1.36
N ALA A 242 6.46 15.47 1.58
CA ALA A 242 6.97 16.24 2.70
C ALA A 242 6.55 17.73 2.62
N SER A 243 6.49 18.39 3.77
CA SER A 243 6.27 19.83 3.85
C SER A 243 7.48 20.61 3.33
N MET A 244 7.24 21.84 2.88
CA MET A 244 8.35 22.76 2.51
C MET A 244 9.28 23.03 3.69
N GLU A 245 8.76 23.05 4.91
CA GLU A 245 9.56 23.22 6.11
C GLU A 245 10.55 22.07 6.29
N SER A 246 10.13 20.85 6.10
CA SER A 246 10.99 19.66 6.16
C SER A 246 12.03 19.64 5.04
N ILE A 247 11.64 20.06 3.82
CA ILE A 247 12.51 19.99 2.63
C ILE A 247 13.64 21.04 2.69
N ILE A 248 13.30 22.29 2.97
CA ILE A 248 14.25 23.42 2.87
C ILE A 248 14.62 24.02 4.21
N GLY A 249 13.93 23.72 5.30
CA GLY A 249 14.16 24.27 6.62
C GLY A 249 15.61 24.13 7.10
N PRO A 250 16.24 22.94 7.04
CA PRO A 250 17.62 22.75 7.42
C PRO A 250 18.58 23.64 6.63
N MET A 251 18.38 23.80 5.33
CA MET A 251 19.21 24.67 4.48
C MET A 251 19.02 26.15 4.84
N LEU A 252 17.78 26.57 5.10
CA LEU A 252 17.50 27.95 5.52
C LEU A 252 18.13 28.27 6.88
N SER A 253 18.11 27.31 7.82
CA SER A 253 18.75 27.43 9.13
C SER A 253 20.27 27.57 8.99
N MET A 254 20.91 26.73 8.19
CA MET A 254 22.36 26.83 7.91
C MET A 254 22.72 28.17 7.27
N ARG A 255 21.89 28.66 6.32
CA ARG A 255 22.10 29.97 5.70
C ARG A 255 22.01 31.11 6.73
N ALA A 256 21.01 31.06 7.60
CA ALA A 256 20.82 32.07 8.65
C ALA A 256 22.03 32.13 9.60
N ASP A 257 22.48 30.96 10.09
CA ASP A 257 23.67 30.84 10.96
C ASP A 257 24.94 31.37 10.27
N ALA A 258 25.12 31.04 8.99
CA ALA A 258 26.28 31.53 8.22
C ALA A 258 26.27 33.07 8.08
N LEU A 259 25.11 33.68 7.84
CA LEU A 259 24.97 35.13 7.71
C LEU A 259 25.15 35.86 9.05
N GLU A 260 24.75 35.24 10.17
CA GLU A 260 24.96 35.81 11.50
C GLU A 260 26.44 35.86 11.91
N ARG A 261 27.27 34.94 11.35
CA ARG A 261 28.72 34.84 11.65
C ARG A 261 29.59 35.74 10.75
N LEU A 262 29.03 36.38 9.73
CA LEU A 262 29.72 37.33 8.86
C LEU A 262 29.70 38.76 9.40
#